data_a797367c871ef5f189f7dfca57944b2c
#
_entry.id   a797367c871ef5f189f7dfca57944b2c
#
_cell.length_a   1.000
_cell.length_b   1.000
_cell.length_c   1.000
_cell.angle_alpha   90.00
_cell.angle_beta   90.00
_cell.angle_gamma   90.00
#
_symmetry.space_group_name_H-M   'P 1'
#
loop_
_entity.id
_entity.type
_entity.pdbx_description
1 polymer ?
#
loop_
_entity_poly.entity_id
_entity_poly.type
_entity_poly.pdbx_seq_one_letter_code
_entity_poly.pdbx_strand_id
1 'polypeptide(L)' 'MNESSRSVAELLIEHRLNWRLLAERCGVDEQRVMAIVLGRYTPSPQDRDAIAAVFGLTRDDIAWGHKTPIQHIYGQGPA' A
#
# COMPACT_ATOMS: atom_id res chain seq x y z
N MET A 1 -5.06 15.34 -7.19
CA MET A 1 -5.65 14.46 -7.12
C MET A 1 -5.24 13.38 -7.78
N ASN A 2 -5.26 12.49 -7.33
CA ASN A 2 -4.69 11.50 -7.86
C ASN A 2 -5.57 10.41 -7.97
N GLU A 3 -6.54 10.62 -8.82
CA GLU A 3 -7.47 9.63 -9.09
C GLU A 3 -6.84 8.38 -9.54
N SER A 4 -5.64 8.45 -10.06
CA SER A 4 -5.00 7.26 -10.56
C SER A 4 -4.19 6.53 -9.50
N SER A 5 -4.11 7.04 -8.29
CA SER A 5 -3.38 6.35 -7.25
C SER A 5 -4.14 5.09 -6.84
N ARG A 6 -3.42 3.99 -6.77
CA ARG A 6 -4.01 2.71 -6.42
C ARG A 6 -3.36 2.19 -5.16
N SER A 7 -4.11 1.38 -4.41
CA SER A 7 -3.58 0.73 -3.22
C SER A 7 -2.69 -0.43 -3.63
N VAL A 8 -1.92 -0.93 -2.68
CA VAL A 8 -1.09 -2.11 -2.95
C VAL A 8 -1.98 -3.29 -3.32
N ALA A 9 -3.14 -3.43 -2.67
CA ALA A 9 -4.06 -4.52 -3.00
C ALA A 9 -4.52 -4.42 -4.45
N GLU A 10 -4.83 -3.23 -4.91
CA GLU A 10 -5.25 -3.04 -6.28
C GLU A 10 -4.13 -3.33 -7.27
N LEU A 11 -2.90 -2.92 -6.92
CA LEU A 11 -1.76 -3.18 -7.77
C LEU A 11 -1.46 -4.67 -7.87
N LEU A 12 -1.66 -5.41 -6.78
CA LEU A 12 -1.48 -6.86 -6.83
C LEU A 12 -2.43 -7.49 -7.82
N ILE A 13 -3.68 -7.05 -7.81
CA ILE A 13 -4.67 -7.57 -8.74
C ILE A 13 -4.29 -7.24 -10.18
N GLU A 14 -3.89 -6.00 -10.43
CA GLU A 14 -3.53 -5.58 -11.78
C GLU A 14 -2.34 -6.34 -12.33
N HIS A 15 -1.37 -6.62 -11.46
CA HIS A 15 -0.15 -7.28 -11.89
C HIS A 15 -0.20 -8.80 -11.68
N ARG A 16 -1.35 -9.30 -11.21
CA ARG A 16 -1.57 -10.74 -11.00
C ARG A 16 -0.54 -11.32 -10.05
N LEU A 17 -0.28 -10.58 -8.97
CA LEU A 17 0.63 -11.02 -7.93
C LEU A 17 -0.14 -11.26 -6.66
N ASN A 18 0.44 -12.06 -5.76
CA ASN A 18 -0.10 -12.15 -4.41
C ASN A 18 0.96 -11.59 -3.46
N TRP A 19 0.62 -11.48 -2.19
CA TRP A 19 1.55 -10.85 -1.26
C TRP A 19 2.80 -11.67 -1.03
N ARG A 20 2.73 -13.00 -1.22
CA ARG A 20 3.93 -13.81 -1.09
C ARG A 20 4.93 -13.46 -2.18
N LEU A 21 4.48 -13.37 -3.41
CA LEU A 21 5.36 -13.00 -4.51
C LEU A 21 5.87 -11.59 -4.36
N LEU A 22 5.01 -10.69 -3.88
CA LEU A 22 5.45 -9.33 -3.64
C LEU A 22 6.56 -9.32 -2.60
N ALA A 23 6.39 -10.09 -1.51
CA ALA A 23 7.40 -10.15 -0.46
C ALA A 23 8.73 -10.65 -1.01
N GLU A 24 8.68 -11.67 -1.86
CA GLU A 24 9.91 -12.20 -2.45
C GLU A 24 10.60 -11.16 -3.30
N ARG A 25 9.85 -10.38 -4.04
CA ARG A 25 10.42 -9.42 -4.95
C ARG A 25 10.91 -8.16 -4.26
N CYS A 26 10.25 -7.75 -3.20
CA CYS A 26 10.64 -6.51 -2.52
C CYS A 26 11.57 -6.76 -1.34
N GLY A 27 11.71 -8.01 -0.92
CA GLY A 27 12.60 -8.34 0.19
C GLY A 27 12.04 -7.99 1.56
N VAL A 28 10.74 -7.75 1.65
CA VAL A 28 10.07 -7.46 2.90
C VAL A 28 9.41 -8.74 3.39
N ASP A 29 9.40 -8.96 4.70
CA ASP A 29 8.79 -10.13 5.30
C ASP A 29 7.36 -10.34 4.82
N GLU A 30 6.99 -11.57 4.51
CA GLU A 30 5.68 -11.89 3.96
C GLU A 30 4.54 -11.45 4.88
N GLN A 31 4.68 -11.68 6.19
CA GLN A 31 3.63 -11.31 7.11
C GLN A 31 3.48 -9.80 7.20
N ARG A 32 4.59 -9.08 7.09
CA ARG A 32 4.53 -7.63 7.08
C ARG A 32 3.87 -7.13 5.81
N VAL A 33 4.19 -7.73 4.66
CA VAL A 33 3.55 -7.37 3.41
C VAL A 33 2.04 -7.61 3.50
N MET A 34 1.65 -8.77 4.05
CA MET A 34 0.24 -9.08 4.21
C MET A 34 -0.44 -8.02 5.07
N ALA A 35 0.19 -7.63 6.18
CA ALA A 35 -0.39 -6.62 7.06
C ALA A 35 -0.52 -5.27 6.36
N ILE A 36 0.46 -4.93 5.53
CA ILE A 36 0.41 -3.69 4.75
C ILE A 36 -0.75 -3.74 3.75
N VAL A 37 -0.89 -4.85 3.05
CA VAL A 37 -1.95 -5.00 2.05
C VAL A 37 -3.33 -4.91 2.72
N LEU A 38 -3.46 -5.48 3.92
CA LEU A 38 -4.72 -5.46 4.64
C LEU A 38 -4.97 -4.17 5.41
N GLY A 39 -4.00 -3.25 5.39
CA GLY A 39 -4.18 -1.97 6.06
C GLY A 39 -3.96 -2.02 7.56
N ARG A 40 -3.30 -3.08 8.06
CA ARG A 40 -3.08 -3.25 9.49
C ARG A 40 -1.74 -2.74 9.98
N TYR A 41 -0.87 -2.39 9.07
CA TYR A 41 0.48 -1.98 9.42
C TYR A 41 0.88 -0.83 8.52
N THR A 42 1.41 0.24 9.12
CA THR A 42 1.87 1.40 8.36
C THR A 42 3.30 1.14 7.91
N PRO A 43 3.53 1.05 6.60
CA PRO A 43 4.88 0.75 6.13
C PRO A 43 5.83 1.91 6.36
N SER A 44 7.09 1.58 6.61
CA SER A 44 8.13 2.60 6.72
C SER A 44 8.44 3.15 5.33
N PRO A 45 9.14 4.29 5.24
CA PRO A 45 9.54 4.80 3.92
C PRO A 45 10.34 3.78 3.12
N GLN A 46 11.18 2.98 3.77
CA GLN A 46 11.95 1.97 3.07
C GLN A 46 11.06 0.87 2.53
N ASP A 47 10.07 0.46 3.31
CA ASP A 47 9.10 -0.54 2.85
C ASP A 47 8.33 -0.03 1.65
N ARG A 48 7.92 1.23 1.71
CA ARG A 48 7.17 1.83 0.61
C ARG A 48 7.97 1.89 -0.67
N ASP A 49 9.24 2.28 -0.56
CA ASP A 49 10.10 2.34 -1.74
C ASP A 49 10.32 0.95 -2.32
N ALA A 50 10.56 -0.04 -1.48
CA ALA A 50 10.80 -1.40 -1.95
C ALA A 50 9.57 -1.98 -2.65
N ILE A 51 8.40 -1.75 -2.08
CA ILE A 51 7.17 -2.25 -2.67
C ILE A 51 6.88 -1.52 -3.99
N ALA A 52 7.02 -0.19 -3.99
CA ALA A 52 6.74 0.59 -5.19
C ALA A 52 7.65 0.16 -6.33
N ALA A 53 8.90 -0.14 -6.04
CA ALA A 53 9.85 -0.53 -7.08
C ALA A 53 9.42 -1.80 -7.81
N VAL A 54 8.75 -2.72 -7.11
CA VAL A 54 8.27 -3.95 -7.75
C VAL A 54 7.30 -3.63 -8.88
N PHE A 55 6.53 -2.57 -8.73
CA PHE A 55 5.53 -2.18 -9.71
C PHE A 55 6.06 -1.11 -10.68
N GLY A 56 7.34 -0.74 -10.57
CA GLY A 56 7.90 0.30 -11.43
C GLY A 56 7.40 1.69 -11.07
N LEU A 57 7.03 1.90 -9.83
CA LEU A 57 6.46 3.15 -9.36
C LEU A 57 7.31 3.75 -8.26
N THR A 58 7.00 4.97 -7.88
CA THR A 58 7.57 5.56 -6.66
C THR A 58 6.55 5.46 -5.55
N ARG A 59 6.99 5.65 -4.31
CA ARG A 59 6.06 5.54 -3.19
C ARG A 59 4.94 6.59 -3.27
N ASP A 60 5.19 7.70 -3.92
CA ASP A 60 4.16 8.74 -4.03
C ASP A 60 3.07 8.36 -5.03
N ASP A 61 3.31 7.36 -5.85
CA ASP A 61 2.32 6.90 -6.83
C ASP A 61 1.32 5.93 -6.25
N ILE A 62 1.49 5.52 -5.00
CA ILE A 62 0.65 4.50 -4.39
C ILE A 62 -0.14 5.09 -3.24
N ALA A 63 -1.39 4.69 -3.13
CA ALA A 63 -2.23 5.07 -2.00
C ALA A 63 -1.99 4.05 -0.88
N TRP A 64 -1.39 4.51 0.22
CA TRP A 64 -0.96 3.60 1.29
C TRP A 64 -2.02 3.38 2.37
N GLY A 65 -3.23 3.91 2.14
CA GLY A 65 -4.34 3.47 2.94
C GLY A 65 -4.54 4.10 4.28
N HIS A 66 -4.47 5.32 4.40
CA HIS A 66 -4.85 5.82 5.68
C HIS A 66 -5.84 6.91 5.59
N LYS A 67 -6.13 6.70 6.00
CA LYS A 67 -7.01 7.23 5.94
C LYS A 67 -7.46 7.94 6.23
N THR A 68 -7.47 7.94 6.14
CA THR A 68 -8.02 8.34 6.27
C THR A 68 -8.64 8.81 6.67
N PRO A 69 -8.83 9.08 6.77
CA PRO A 69 -9.55 9.38 7.16
C PRO A 69 -10.38 9.57 7.30
N ILE A 70 -10.59 9.35 7.28
CA ILE A 70 -11.24 9.48 7.37
C ILE A 70 -11.81 9.84 7.84
N GLN A 71 -11.76 9.71 7.77
CA GLN A 71 -12.03 10.06 8.07
C GLN A 71 -12.37 10.69 8.34
N HIS A 72 -12.37 10.66 8.06
CA HIS A 72 -12.54 11.21 8.13
C HIS A 72 -13.20 11.53 8.18
N ILE A 73 -13.45 11.42 8.13
CA ILE A 73 -13.85 11.65 8.19
C ILE A 73 -14.52 11.75 8.70
N TYR A 74 -14.74 11.53 8.90
CA TYR A 74 -15.03 11.64 9.45
C TYR A 74 -15.18 12.11 9.96
N GLY A 75 -15.32 12.08 10.04
CA GLY A 75 -15.27 12.56 10.37
C GLY A 75 -15.42 12.91 10.81
N GLN A 76 -15.54 12.83 10.76
CA GLN A 76 -15.44 13.20 11.05
C GLN A 76 -15.55 13.64 11.64
N GLY A 77 -15.78 13.62 11.58
CA GLY A 77 -15.75 14.08 11.92
C GLY A 77 -15.83 14.57 12.38
N PRO A 78 -16.07 14.74 12.53
CA PRO A 78 -16.05 15.25 12.74
C PRO A 78 -15.84 15.62 13.07
N ALA A 79 -15.84 15.57 13.00
CA ALA A 79 -15.56 15.72 13.09
C ALA A 79 -15.36 15.87 13.29
#